data_9701f74de8b9a0b4966b169aacee3a28
#
_entry.id   9701f74de8b9a0b4966b169aacee3a28
#
_cell.length_a   1.000
_cell.length_b   1.000
_cell.length_c   1.000
_cell.angle_alpha   90.00
_cell.angle_beta   90.00
_cell.angle_gamma   90.00
#
_symmetry.space_group_name_H-M   'P 1'
#
loop_
_entity.id
_entity.type
_entity.pdbx_description
1 polymer ?
#
loop_
_entity_poly.entity_id
_entity_poly.type
_entity_poly.pdbx_seq_one_letter_code
_entity_poly.pdbx_strand_id
1 'polypeptide(L)'
;KEEDLAKSSWNAWVSGTNLHHALILSRKLLSKEKGGTRQILVVTDGEPSAHLEGDRSFFAYPPSHCTELETLKEVRRCTQEDILINTFMLENNYQLVDFVERMTRINSGRAFYSSAANLGEYLLVDYVTNRRKRVSA
;
A
#
# COMPACT_ATOMS: atom_id res chain seq x y z
N LYS A 1 -1.82 -35.89 0.27
CA LYS A 1 -2.89 -34.91 -0.01
C LYS A 1 -3.04 -33.85 1.09
N GLU A 2 -2.95 -34.17 2.36
CA GLU A 2 -2.94 -33.19 3.46
C GLU A 2 -1.61 -32.42 3.55
N GLU A 3 -0.49 -33.08 3.25
CA GLU A 3 0.83 -32.44 3.18
C GLU A 3 0.93 -31.39 2.06
N ASP A 4 0.26 -31.61 0.94
CA ASP A 4 0.25 -30.67 -0.19
C ASP A 4 -0.60 -29.44 0.10
N LEU A 5 -1.70 -29.60 0.84
CA LEU A 5 -2.52 -28.49 1.32
C LEU A 5 -1.79 -27.65 2.37
N ALA A 6 -1.05 -28.30 3.29
CA ALA A 6 -0.24 -27.62 4.28
C ALA A 6 0.91 -26.84 3.63
N LYS A 7 1.58 -27.39 2.62
CA LYS A 7 2.64 -26.72 1.87
C LYS A 7 2.11 -25.54 1.05
N SER A 8 0.93 -25.67 0.45
CA SER A 8 0.32 -24.55 -0.31
C SER A 8 -0.15 -23.44 0.61
N SER A 9 -0.66 -23.75 1.81
CA SER A 9 -1.05 -22.74 2.78
C SER A 9 0.15 -22.04 3.42
N TRP A 10 1.23 -22.76 3.69
CA TRP A 10 2.48 -22.19 4.20
C TRP A 10 3.10 -21.22 3.19
N ASN A 11 3.16 -21.60 1.93
CA ASN A 11 3.68 -20.72 0.87
C ASN A 11 2.82 -19.46 0.67
N ALA A 12 1.51 -19.57 0.86
CA ALA A 12 0.61 -18.43 0.78
C ALA A 12 0.80 -17.45 1.96
N TRP A 13 1.24 -17.93 3.13
CA TRP A 13 1.49 -17.09 4.31
C TRP A 13 2.88 -16.46 4.35
N VAL A 14 3.86 -17.10 3.73
CA VAL A 14 5.27 -16.66 3.76
C VAL A 14 5.61 -15.79 2.56
N SER A 15 4.78 -15.77 1.54
CA SER A 15 5.15 -15.23 0.24
C SER A 15 4.34 -13.99 -0.13
N GLY A 16 4.89 -12.84 0.20
CA GLY A 16 4.65 -11.66 -0.57
C GLY A 16 3.75 -10.60 0.03
N THR A 17 4.03 -9.41 -0.40
CA THR A 17 3.29 -8.20 -0.07
C THR A 17 2.28 -7.92 -1.18
N ASN A 18 1.00 -8.07 -0.89
CA ASN A 18 -0.08 -7.78 -1.83
C ASN A 18 -0.70 -6.39 -1.56
N LEU A 19 0.05 -5.35 -1.88
CA LEU A 19 -0.42 -3.97 -1.74
C LEU A 19 -1.59 -3.68 -2.70
N HIS A 20 -1.61 -4.29 -3.88
CA HIS A 20 -2.70 -4.16 -4.84
C HIS A 20 -4.05 -4.53 -4.22
N HIS A 21 -4.13 -5.70 -3.58
CA HIS A 21 -5.36 -6.15 -2.92
C HIS A 21 -5.74 -5.25 -1.74
N ALA A 22 -4.77 -4.87 -0.92
CA ALA A 22 -5.00 -3.98 0.22
C ALA A 22 -5.57 -2.62 -0.23
N LEU A 23 -5.05 -2.05 -1.32
CA LEU A 23 -5.57 -0.80 -1.88
C LEU A 23 -6.99 -0.94 -2.43
N ILE A 24 -7.30 -2.05 -3.11
CA ILE A 24 -8.67 -2.34 -3.59
C ILE A 24 -9.65 -2.37 -2.42
N LEU A 25 -9.33 -3.10 -1.36
CA LEU A 25 -10.18 -3.20 -0.17
C LEU A 25 -10.35 -1.85 0.52
N SER A 26 -9.26 -1.12 0.71
CA SER A 26 -9.26 0.20 1.34
C SER A 26 -10.10 1.20 0.53
N ARG A 27 -9.94 1.22 -0.80
CA ARG A 27 -10.72 2.09 -1.67
C ARG A 27 -12.21 1.76 -1.60
N LYS A 28 -12.58 0.48 -1.61
CA LYS A 28 -13.98 0.05 -1.46
C LYS A 28 -14.60 0.49 -0.14
N LEU A 29 -13.85 0.42 0.95
CA LEU A 29 -14.30 0.87 2.26
C LEU A 29 -14.48 2.40 2.28
N LEU A 30 -13.49 3.14 1.79
CA LEU A 30 -13.51 4.60 1.79
C LEU A 30 -14.52 5.20 0.80
N SER A 31 -14.84 4.50 -0.28
CA SER A 31 -15.85 4.95 -1.24
C SER A 31 -17.25 5.06 -0.63
N LYS A 32 -17.51 4.36 0.46
CA LYS A 32 -18.80 4.41 1.18
C LYS A 32 -18.89 5.62 2.10
N GLU A 33 -17.78 6.23 2.44
CA GLU A 33 -17.75 7.39 3.32
C GLU A 33 -18.00 8.68 2.52
N LYS A 34 -18.96 9.44 2.98
CA LYS A 34 -19.31 10.74 2.37
C LYS A 34 -18.83 11.87 3.26
N GLY A 35 -17.92 12.65 2.75
CA GLY A 35 -17.36 13.80 3.45
C GLY A 35 -16.11 13.47 4.27
N GLY A 36 -15.40 14.51 4.66
CA GLY A 36 -14.14 14.40 5.38
C GLY A 36 -12.94 14.02 4.50
N THR A 37 -11.80 13.89 5.15
CA THR A 37 -10.56 13.49 4.50
C THR A 37 -10.47 11.98 4.41
N ARG A 38 -10.36 11.45 3.20
CA ARG A 38 -10.15 10.02 2.98
C ARG A 38 -8.67 9.77 2.74
N GLN A 39 -8.07 8.94 3.57
CA GLN A 39 -6.65 8.62 3.42
C GLN A 39 -6.37 7.16 3.78
N ILE A 40 -5.35 6.63 3.13
CA ILE A 40 -4.78 5.31 3.39
C ILE A 40 -3.37 5.52 3.93
N LEU A 41 -3.06 4.89 5.05
CA LEU A 41 -1.72 4.84 5.61
C LEU A 41 -1.14 3.46 5.28
N VAL A 42 -0.10 3.45 4.47
CA VAL A 42 0.63 2.23 4.10
C VAL A 42 1.88 2.14 4.94
N VAL A 43 2.08 1.01 5.60
CA VAL A 43 3.30 0.69 6.33
C VAL A 43 3.89 -0.56 5.67
N THR A 44 5.10 -0.46 5.16
CA THR A 44 5.71 -1.55 4.41
C THR A 44 7.21 -1.64 4.61
N ASP A 45 7.74 -2.85 4.62
CA ASP A 45 9.17 -3.15 4.64
C ASP A 45 9.72 -3.64 3.30
N GLY A 46 8.85 -3.78 2.29
CA GLY A 46 9.24 -4.26 0.96
C GLY A 46 8.33 -3.77 -0.16
N GLU A 47 8.84 -3.91 -1.37
CA GLU A 47 8.07 -3.65 -2.58
C GLU A 47 6.95 -4.68 -2.77
N PRO A 48 5.87 -4.35 -3.51
CA PRO A 48 4.80 -5.31 -3.76
C PRO A 48 5.30 -6.47 -4.61
N SER A 49 5.05 -7.69 -4.15
CA SER A 49 5.43 -8.93 -4.82
C SER A 49 4.24 -9.78 -5.25
N ALA A 50 3.04 -9.35 -4.91
CA ALA A 50 1.80 -10.03 -5.27
C ALA A 50 0.73 -9.05 -5.73
N HIS A 51 -0.19 -9.51 -6.56
CA HIS A 51 -1.38 -8.76 -6.99
C HIS A 51 -2.54 -9.71 -7.25
N LEU A 52 -3.74 -9.17 -7.40
CA LEU A 52 -4.90 -9.95 -7.81
C LEU A 52 -5.04 -9.97 -9.33
N GLU A 53 -5.31 -11.14 -9.86
CA GLU A 53 -5.80 -11.36 -11.22
C GLU A 53 -7.19 -12.01 -11.11
N GLY A 54 -8.25 -11.20 -11.24
CA GLY A 54 -9.60 -11.63 -10.88
C GLY A 54 -9.68 -11.99 -9.40
N ASP A 55 -10.08 -13.22 -9.08
CA ASP A 55 -10.20 -13.73 -7.71
C ASP A 55 -8.93 -14.44 -7.20
N ARG A 56 -7.89 -14.49 -8.02
CA ARG A 56 -6.66 -15.21 -7.70
C ARG A 56 -5.53 -14.26 -7.35
N SER A 57 -4.74 -14.63 -6.34
CA SER A 57 -3.51 -13.94 -6.02
C SER A 57 -2.37 -14.49 -6.87
N PHE A 58 -1.68 -13.60 -7.56
CA PHE A 58 -0.44 -13.89 -8.27
C PHE A 58 0.74 -13.41 -7.44
N PHE A 59 1.75 -14.25 -7.28
CA PHE A 59 2.98 -13.95 -6.57
C PHE A 59 4.20 -14.28 -7.44
N ALA A 60 5.19 -13.40 -7.42
CA ALA A 60 6.48 -13.63 -8.03
C ALA A 60 7.61 -13.06 -7.17
N TYR A 61 8.70 -13.82 -7.07
CA TYR A 61 9.92 -13.34 -6.46
C TYR A 61 11.14 -13.70 -7.34
N PRO A 62 11.94 -12.71 -7.74
CA PRO A 62 11.78 -11.27 -7.48
C PRO A 62 10.46 -10.71 -8.03
N PRO A 63 9.97 -9.58 -7.49
CA PRO A 63 8.69 -9.00 -7.89
C PRO A 63 8.59 -8.75 -9.39
N SER A 64 7.43 -9.05 -9.97
CA SER A 64 7.22 -8.90 -11.40
C SER A 64 6.84 -7.47 -11.77
N HIS A 65 7.19 -7.07 -12.97
CA HIS A 65 6.76 -5.78 -13.53
C HIS A 65 5.24 -5.66 -13.60
N CYS A 66 4.55 -6.78 -13.87
CA CYS A 66 3.09 -6.82 -13.88
C CYS A 66 2.49 -6.47 -12.50
N THR A 67 3.07 -6.99 -11.42
CA THR A 67 2.64 -6.65 -10.05
C THR A 67 2.77 -5.17 -9.76
N GLU A 68 3.88 -4.56 -10.15
CA GLU A 68 4.07 -3.11 -10.00
C GLU A 68 3.01 -2.32 -10.78
N LEU A 69 2.81 -2.67 -12.05
CA LEU A 69 1.85 -1.97 -12.91
C LEU A 69 0.42 -2.07 -12.38
N GLU A 70 -0.02 -3.25 -11.97
CA GLU A 70 -1.36 -3.44 -11.42
C GLU A 70 -1.54 -2.68 -10.11
N THR A 71 -0.52 -2.66 -9.26
CA THR A 71 -0.55 -1.86 -8.03
C THR A 71 -0.63 -0.37 -8.32
N LEU A 72 0.17 0.15 -9.25
CA LEU A 72 0.14 1.57 -9.64
C LEU A 72 -1.19 1.97 -10.32
N LYS A 73 -1.83 1.07 -11.06
CA LYS A 73 -3.17 1.32 -11.58
C LYS A 73 -4.19 1.52 -10.46
N GLU A 74 -4.09 0.73 -9.41
CA GLU A 74 -4.98 0.87 -8.26
C GLU A 74 -4.69 2.16 -7.46
N VAL A 75 -3.43 2.55 -7.33
CA VAL A 75 -3.05 3.88 -6.80
C VAL A 75 -3.73 4.99 -7.61
N ARG A 76 -3.75 4.88 -8.92
CA ARG A 76 -4.41 5.86 -9.79
C ARG A 76 -5.92 5.90 -9.55
N ARG A 77 -6.58 4.75 -9.35
CA ARG A 77 -8.01 4.70 -9.01
C ARG A 77 -8.30 5.37 -7.68
N CYS A 78 -7.46 5.15 -6.67
CA CYS A 78 -7.55 5.85 -5.39
C CYS A 78 -7.45 7.37 -5.59
N THR A 79 -6.51 7.80 -6.41
CA THR A 79 -6.29 9.23 -6.71
C THR A 79 -7.50 9.86 -7.41
N GLN A 80 -8.12 9.14 -8.34
CA GLN A 80 -9.34 9.60 -9.03
C GLN A 80 -10.53 9.77 -8.08
N GLU A 81 -10.54 9.05 -6.97
CA GLU A 81 -11.57 9.14 -5.93
C GLU A 81 -11.18 10.07 -4.77
N ASP A 82 -10.15 10.90 -4.95
CA ASP A 82 -9.62 11.82 -3.93
C ASP A 82 -9.20 11.12 -2.63
N ILE A 83 -8.63 9.93 -2.74
CA ILE A 83 -8.07 9.18 -1.62
C ILE A 83 -6.57 9.43 -1.58
N LEU A 84 -6.09 10.00 -0.48
CA LEU A 84 -4.67 10.27 -0.26
C LEU A 84 -3.99 9.02 0.27
N ILE A 85 -2.80 8.70 -0.26
CA ILE A 85 -2.00 7.56 0.20
C ILE A 85 -0.69 8.09 0.78
N ASN A 86 -0.48 7.90 2.06
CA ASN A 86 0.77 8.19 2.74
C ASN A 86 1.49 6.89 3.07
N THR A 87 2.77 6.81 2.76
CA THR A 87 3.54 5.58 2.88
C THR A 87 4.68 5.74 3.86
N PHE A 88 4.78 4.81 4.79
CA PHE A 88 5.87 4.70 5.76
C PHE A 88 6.70 3.47 5.41
N MET A 89 7.94 3.71 4.99
CA MET A 89 8.89 2.66 4.65
C MET A 89 9.70 2.29 5.89
N LEU A 90 9.71 1.01 6.24
CA LEU A 90 10.48 0.49 7.38
C LEU A 90 11.87 0.03 6.97
N GLU A 91 12.12 -0.10 5.68
CA GLU A 91 13.39 -0.46 5.10
C GLU A 91 13.83 0.56 4.05
N ASN A 92 15.14 0.73 3.89
CA ASN A 92 15.71 1.68 2.94
C ASN A 92 16.43 0.94 1.81
N ASN A 93 15.71 0.13 1.05
CA ASN A 93 16.27 -0.49 -0.14
C ASN A 93 15.80 0.25 -1.41
N TYR A 94 16.63 0.21 -2.42
CA TYR A 94 16.42 0.95 -3.67
C TYR A 94 15.08 0.61 -4.34
N GLN A 95 14.71 -0.66 -4.41
CA GLN A 95 13.50 -1.11 -5.08
C GLN A 95 12.24 -0.58 -4.40
N LEU A 96 12.21 -0.61 -3.07
CA LEU A 96 11.09 -0.06 -2.31
C LEU A 96 10.99 1.45 -2.48
N VAL A 97 12.11 2.16 -2.35
CA VAL A 97 12.14 3.62 -2.50
C VAL A 97 11.67 4.03 -3.90
N ASP A 98 12.18 3.40 -4.95
CA ASP A 98 11.78 3.68 -6.32
C ASP A 98 10.28 3.44 -6.55
N PHE A 99 9.74 2.33 -6.07
CA PHE A 99 8.32 2.03 -6.17
C PHE A 99 7.46 3.08 -5.44
N VAL A 100 7.83 3.43 -4.19
CA VAL A 100 7.09 4.41 -3.39
C VAL A 100 7.17 5.81 -4.00
N GLU A 101 8.29 6.19 -4.59
CA GLU A 101 8.41 7.45 -5.33
C GLU A 101 7.45 7.51 -6.52
N ARG A 102 7.34 6.42 -7.29
CA ARG A 102 6.38 6.36 -8.41
C ARG A 102 4.94 6.44 -7.93
N MET A 103 4.62 5.75 -6.84
CA MET A 103 3.30 5.82 -6.21
C MET A 103 2.97 7.24 -5.75
N THR A 104 3.92 7.91 -5.11
CA THR A 104 3.78 9.28 -4.61
C THR A 104 3.58 10.28 -5.74
N ARG A 105 4.26 10.12 -6.86
CA ARG A 105 4.05 10.98 -8.05
C ARG A 105 2.64 10.87 -8.61
N ILE A 106 2.04 9.70 -8.59
CA ILE A 106 0.66 9.50 -9.07
C ILE A 106 -0.34 10.10 -8.10
N ASN A 107 -0.15 9.89 -6.81
CA ASN A 107 -1.15 10.19 -5.77
C ASN A 107 -0.96 11.55 -5.11
N SER A 108 0.22 12.14 -5.16
CA SER A 108 0.60 13.35 -4.40
C SER A 108 0.52 13.18 -2.89
N GLY A 109 0.50 11.97 -2.41
CA GLY A 109 0.68 11.63 -1.00
C GLY A 109 2.11 11.84 -0.55
N ARG A 110 2.40 11.48 0.69
CA ARG A 110 3.73 11.62 1.26
C ARG A 110 4.36 10.26 1.55
N ALA A 111 5.68 10.23 1.46
CA ALA A 111 6.47 9.06 1.76
C ALA A 111 7.51 9.38 2.83
N PHE A 112 7.64 8.50 3.80
CA PHE A 112 8.58 8.65 4.91
C PHE A 112 9.34 7.36 5.12
N TYR A 113 10.60 7.51 5.51
CA TYR A 113 11.34 6.42 6.11
C TYR A 113 11.22 6.52 7.64
N SER A 114 10.90 5.42 8.28
CA SER A 114 10.80 5.36 9.73
C SER A 114 11.29 4.01 10.24
N SER A 115 12.02 4.02 11.35
CA SER A 115 12.25 2.79 12.09
C SER A 115 10.93 2.31 12.72
N ALA A 116 10.78 0.99 12.92
CA ALA A 116 9.61 0.43 13.57
C ALA A 116 9.37 1.01 14.98
N ALA A 117 10.45 1.38 15.69
CA ALA A 117 10.37 1.95 17.02
C ALA A 117 9.69 3.34 17.07
N ASN A 118 9.84 4.14 16.01
CA ASN A 118 9.33 5.52 15.94
C ASN A 118 8.06 5.67 15.11
N LEU A 119 7.57 4.59 14.51
CA LEU A 119 6.47 4.62 13.55
C LEU A 119 5.20 5.24 14.13
N GLY A 120 4.81 4.85 15.34
CA GLY A 120 3.57 5.34 15.96
C GLY A 120 3.53 6.85 16.13
N GLU A 121 4.64 7.46 16.54
CA GLU A 121 4.77 8.91 16.68
C GLU A 121 4.65 9.62 15.33
N TYR A 122 5.34 9.15 14.30
CA TYR A 122 5.26 9.73 12.95
C TYR A 122 3.88 9.60 12.32
N LEU A 123 3.22 8.47 12.49
CA LEU A 123 1.85 8.26 12.00
C LEU A 123 0.88 9.26 12.61
N LEU A 124 0.95 9.48 13.91
CA LEU A 124 0.07 10.41 14.60
C LEU A 124 0.30 11.85 14.15
N VAL A 125 1.56 12.28 14.08
CA VAL A 125 1.92 13.63 13.62
C VAL A 125 1.47 13.86 12.18
N ASP A 126 1.70 12.91 11.30
CA ASP A 126 1.30 13.03 9.90
C ASP A 126 -0.22 13.11 9.75
N TYR A 127 -0.96 12.27 10.44
CA TYR A 127 -2.42 12.29 10.43
C TYR A 127 -2.99 13.63 10.90
N VAL A 128 -2.52 14.12 12.03
CA VAL A 128 -2.99 15.40 12.61
C VAL A 128 -2.65 16.57 11.70
N THR A 129 -1.44 16.60 11.13
CA THR A 129 -1.00 17.68 10.23
C THR A 129 -1.83 17.72 8.95
N ASN A 130 -2.09 16.59 8.33
CA ASN A 130 -2.90 16.51 7.11
C ASN A 130 -4.36 16.86 7.35
N ARG A 131 -4.92 16.44 8.46
CA ARG A 131 -6.29 16.77 8.85
C ARG A 131 -6.48 18.28 9.01
N ARG A 132 -5.53 18.95 9.64
CA ARG A 132 -5.57 20.42 9.82
C ARG A 132 -5.50 21.18 8.50
N LYS A 133 -4.64 20.77 7.58
CA LYS A 133 -4.49 21.41 6.27
C LYS A 133 -5.77 21.40 5.43
N ARG A 134 -6.59 20.36 5.53
CA ARG A 134 -7.85 20.27 4.79
C ARG A 134 -9.00 21.02 5.45
N VAL A 135 -8.97 21.19 6.76
CA VAL A 135 -9.98 21.97 7.49
C VAL A 135 -9.76 23.48 7.34
N SER A 136 -8.52 23.91 7.08
CA SER A 136 -8.17 25.31 6.88
C SER A 136 -8.26 25.81 5.43
N ALA A 137 -8.58 24.94 4.51
CA ALA A 137 -8.84 25.26 3.12
C ALA A 137 -10.33 25.30 2.81
#